data_f1c2fbe73c003e8d79cbdf5d52743f8b
#
_entry.id   f1c2fbe73c003e8d79cbdf5d52743f8b
#
_cell.length_a   1.000
_cell.length_b   1.000
_cell.length_c   1.000
_cell.angle_alpha   90.00
_cell.angle_beta   90.00
_cell.angle_gamma   90.00
#
_symmetry.space_group_name_H-M   'P 1'
#
loop_
_entity.id
_entity.type
_entity.pdbx_description
1 polymer ?
#
loop_
_entity_poly.entity_id
_entity_poly.type
_entity_poly.pdbx_seq_one_letter_code
_entity_poly.pdbx_strand_id
1 'polypeptide(L)'
;MSRFFKGLYLALILLFLYLPIGTLIFFSFNSSKSMSVWAGFSMRWYREMLNNSQITGAIWNTFSIAVCATVISTIIGTSACIGIMAMKKRAQRAWLAMNNIPLLNADIVIGISLMMTFLVFRVSLSWGTVLLSHVTFCI
;
A
#
# COMPACT_ATOMS: atom_id res chain seq x y z
N MET A 1 -0.53 23.99 28.49
CA MET A 1 -1.71 23.63 27.65
C MET A 1 -2.47 22.51 28.35
N SER A 2 -3.74 22.74 28.69
CA SER A 2 -4.56 21.71 29.36
C SER A 2 -4.74 20.49 28.50
N ARG A 3 -4.93 19.31 29.10
CA ARG A 3 -5.19 18.03 28.39
C ARG A 3 -6.36 18.17 27.40
N PHE A 4 -7.32 19.02 27.69
CA PHE A 4 -8.46 19.34 26.85
C PHE A 4 -8.06 19.96 25.51
N PHE A 5 -7.19 20.97 25.50
CA PHE A 5 -6.73 21.63 24.26
C PHE A 5 -5.91 20.69 23.38
N LYS A 6 -5.10 19.80 23.98
CA LYS A 6 -4.37 18.77 23.22
C LYS A 6 -5.32 17.77 22.57
N GLY A 7 -6.35 17.34 23.30
CA GLY A 7 -7.38 16.44 22.76
C GLY A 7 -8.19 17.07 21.63
N LEU A 8 -8.62 18.32 21.80
CA LEU A 8 -9.34 19.06 20.76
C LEU A 8 -8.49 19.24 19.49
N TYR A 9 -7.23 19.62 19.65
CA TYR A 9 -6.30 19.78 18.53
C TYR A 9 -6.10 18.47 17.76
N LEU A 10 -5.89 17.36 18.48
CA LEU A 10 -5.75 16.04 17.87
C LEU A 10 -7.04 15.63 17.14
N ALA A 11 -8.20 15.85 17.74
CA ALA A 11 -9.49 15.55 17.13
C ALA A 11 -9.72 16.35 15.83
N LEU A 12 -9.35 17.62 15.80
CA LEU A 12 -9.43 18.47 14.60
C LEU A 12 -8.51 17.97 13.49
N ILE A 13 -7.27 17.58 13.81
CA ILE A 13 -6.35 17.01 12.82
C ILE A 13 -6.91 15.70 12.26
N LEU A 14 -7.39 14.79 13.11
CA LEU A 14 -7.97 13.54 12.68
C LEU A 14 -9.22 13.77 11.82
N LEU A 15 -10.11 14.67 12.24
CA LEU A 15 -11.29 15.04 11.45
C LEU A 15 -10.88 15.53 10.07
N PHE A 16 -9.91 16.45 9.98
CA PHE A 16 -9.43 16.99 8.72
C PHE A 16 -8.82 15.92 7.80
N LEU A 17 -8.05 14.97 8.38
CA LEU A 17 -7.45 13.87 7.62
C LEU A 17 -8.48 12.84 7.13
N TYR A 18 -9.49 12.54 7.97
CA TYR A 18 -10.50 11.53 7.63
C TYR A 18 -11.71 12.07 6.87
N LEU A 19 -11.93 13.40 6.89
CA LEU A 19 -13.05 14.04 6.20
C LEU A 19 -13.11 13.72 4.70
N PRO A 20 -12.00 13.74 3.92
CA PRO A 20 -12.02 13.35 2.51
C PRO A 20 -12.44 11.88 2.32
N ILE A 21 -11.99 11.00 3.21
CA ILE A 21 -12.39 9.58 3.17
C ILE A 21 -13.87 9.42 3.48
N GLY A 22 -14.35 10.14 4.50
CA GLY A 22 -15.78 10.17 4.86
C GLY A 22 -16.66 10.66 3.71
N THR A 23 -16.25 11.71 3.01
CA THR A 23 -16.97 12.20 1.84
C THR A 23 -16.99 11.19 0.70
N LEU A 24 -15.88 10.51 0.41
CA LEU A 24 -15.83 9.45 -0.59
C LEU A 24 -16.78 8.29 -0.23
N ILE A 25 -16.79 7.85 1.02
CA ILE A 25 -17.70 6.80 1.50
C ILE A 25 -19.16 7.24 1.32
N PHE A 26 -19.49 8.47 1.71
CA PHE A 26 -20.84 9.02 1.58
C PHE A 26 -21.28 9.07 0.12
N PHE A 27 -20.47 9.64 -0.78
CA PHE A 27 -20.77 9.74 -2.20
C PHE A 27 -20.70 8.40 -2.96
N SER A 28 -20.09 7.35 -2.40
CA SER A 28 -20.11 6.01 -3.01
C SER A 28 -21.52 5.42 -3.11
N PHE A 29 -22.44 5.90 -2.27
CA PHE A 29 -23.85 5.52 -2.30
C PHE A 29 -24.72 6.47 -3.14
N ASN A 30 -24.14 7.48 -3.79
CA ASN A 30 -24.87 8.41 -4.62
C ASN A 30 -25.28 7.74 -5.94
N SER A 31 -26.53 7.92 -6.36
CA SER A 31 -27.04 7.42 -7.65
C SER A 31 -26.47 8.16 -8.86
N SER A 32 -25.99 9.40 -8.68
CA SER A 32 -25.34 10.20 -9.73
C SER A 32 -23.88 9.81 -9.92
N LYS A 33 -23.37 9.91 -11.17
CA LYS A 33 -21.93 9.84 -11.47
C LYS A 33 -21.13 11.03 -10.94
N SER A 34 -21.82 12.15 -10.69
CA SER A 34 -21.18 13.37 -10.19
C SER A 34 -21.10 13.36 -8.69
N MET A 35 -19.93 13.67 -8.15
CA MET A 35 -19.73 13.88 -6.71
C MET A 35 -20.25 15.25 -6.23
N SER A 36 -20.65 16.13 -7.15
CA SER A 36 -21.12 17.48 -6.82
C SER A 36 -22.61 17.56 -6.50
N VAL A 37 -23.39 16.56 -6.89
CA VAL A 37 -24.85 16.56 -6.73
C VAL A 37 -25.29 15.23 -6.11
N TRP A 38 -26.02 15.33 -5.01
CA TRP A 38 -26.66 14.17 -4.38
C TRP A 38 -27.98 13.86 -5.08
N ALA A 39 -28.04 12.73 -5.79
CA ALA A 39 -29.24 12.32 -6.55
C ALA A 39 -30.01 11.16 -5.86
N GLY A 40 -29.70 10.87 -4.60
CA GLY A 40 -30.36 9.83 -3.81
C GLY A 40 -29.47 8.63 -3.53
N PHE A 41 -29.90 7.80 -2.57
CA PHE A 41 -29.17 6.60 -2.16
C PHE A 41 -29.31 5.48 -3.19
N SER A 42 -28.20 4.87 -3.60
CA SER A 42 -28.19 3.75 -4.54
C SER A 42 -26.98 2.82 -4.31
N MET A 43 -27.22 1.52 -4.37
CA MET A 43 -26.20 0.47 -4.39
C MET A 43 -25.78 0.06 -5.81
N ARG A 44 -26.20 0.85 -6.83
CA ARG A 44 -25.97 0.54 -8.24
C ARG A 44 -24.50 0.32 -8.56
N TRP A 45 -23.62 1.20 -8.08
CA TRP A 45 -22.20 1.16 -8.36
C TRP A 45 -21.51 -0.08 -7.79
N TYR A 46 -21.93 -0.53 -6.61
CA TYR A 46 -21.42 -1.78 -6.03
C TYR A 46 -21.82 -3.01 -6.84
N ARG A 47 -23.07 -3.04 -7.32
CA ARG A 47 -23.53 -4.11 -8.20
C ARG A 47 -22.82 -4.09 -9.54
N GLU A 48 -22.64 -2.92 -10.14
CA GLU A 48 -21.93 -2.73 -11.41
C GLU A 48 -20.45 -3.12 -11.29
N MET A 49 -19.81 -2.78 -10.17
CA MET A 49 -18.45 -3.18 -9.83
C MET A 49 -18.29 -4.71 -9.76
N LEU A 50 -19.19 -5.39 -9.06
CA LEU A 50 -19.15 -6.86 -8.92
C LEU A 50 -19.44 -7.58 -10.24
N ASN A 51 -20.21 -6.99 -11.12
CA ASN A 51 -20.52 -7.54 -12.44
C ASN A 51 -19.43 -7.25 -13.49
N ASN A 52 -18.50 -6.36 -13.18
CA ASN A 52 -17.41 -6.02 -14.09
C ASN A 52 -16.25 -7.00 -13.91
N SER A 53 -16.04 -7.89 -14.89
CA SER A 53 -15.00 -8.91 -14.86
C SER A 53 -13.58 -8.34 -14.75
N GLN A 54 -13.32 -7.15 -15.31
CA GLN A 54 -12.02 -6.51 -15.21
C GLN A 54 -11.73 -6.07 -13.77
N ILE A 55 -12.70 -5.46 -13.10
CA ILE A 55 -12.57 -5.01 -11.71
C ILE A 55 -12.44 -6.21 -10.77
N THR A 56 -13.31 -7.21 -10.94
CA THR A 56 -13.26 -8.42 -10.12
C THR A 56 -11.96 -9.19 -10.30
N GLY A 57 -11.47 -9.29 -11.55
CA GLY A 57 -10.16 -9.87 -11.85
C GLY A 57 -9.00 -9.08 -11.21
N ALA A 58 -9.05 -7.75 -11.26
CA ALA A 58 -8.05 -6.90 -10.61
C ALA A 58 -8.03 -7.07 -9.08
N ILE A 59 -9.21 -7.13 -8.45
CA ILE A 59 -9.34 -7.39 -7.00
C ILE A 59 -8.72 -8.73 -6.64
N TRP A 60 -9.03 -9.78 -7.39
CA TRP A 60 -8.49 -11.12 -7.15
C TRP A 60 -6.97 -11.17 -7.31
N ASN A 61 -6.44 -10.55 -8.36
CA ASN A 61 -5.00 -10.44 -8.59
C ASN A 61 -4.31 -9.68 -7.45
N THR A 62 -4.87 -8.55 -7.03
CA THR A 62 -4.32 -7.75 -5.92
C THR A 62 -4.29 -8.56 -4.62
N PHE A 63 -5.38 -9.23 -4.30
CA PHE A 63 -5.46 -10.05 -3.09
C PHE A 63 -4.48 -11.23 -3.13
N SER A 64 -4.40 -11.92 -4.27
CA SER A 64 -3.46 -13.02 -4.48
C SER A 64 -2.00 -12.57 -4.33
N ILE A 65 -1.64 -11.44 -4.95
CA ILE A 65 -0.29 -10.87 -4.84
C ILE A 65 0.01 -10.47 -3.39
N ALA A 66 -0.93 -9.84 -2.71
CA ALA A 66 -0.75 -9.40 -1.32
C ALA A 66 -0.49 -10.59 -0.38
N VAL A 67 -1.27 -11.67 -0.50
CA VAL A 67 -1.09 -12.88 0.32
C VAL A 67 0.26 -13.54 0.01
N CYS A 68 0.58 -13.76 -1.27
CA CYS A 68 1.86 -14.37 -1.66
C CYS A 68 3.05 -13.52 -1.23
N ALA A 69 3.00 -12.20 -1.45
CA ALA A 69 4.06 -11.30 -1.05
C ALA A 69 4.27 -11.32 0.47
N THR A 70 3.19 -11.27 1.25
CA THR A 70 3.26 -11.30 2.71
C THR A 70 3.92 -12.59 3.22
N VAL A 71 3.52 -13.74 2.72
CA VAL A 71 4.10 -15.03 3.14
C VAL A 71 5.59 -15.09 2.79
N ILE A 72 5.94 -14.77 1.55
CA ILE A 72 7.33 -14.83 1.07
C ILE A 72 8.20 -13.83 1.85
N SER A 73 7.76 -12.58 1.97
CA SER A 73 8.51 -11.53 2.67
C SER A 73 8.67 -11.84 4.17
N THR A 74 7.66 -12.43 4.81
CA THR A 74 7.76 -12.83 6.21
C THR A 74 8.80 -13.91 6.40
N ILE A 75 8.83 -14.93 5.56
CA ILE A 75 9.84 -16.01 5.64
C ILE A 75 11.25 -15.45 5.42
N ILE A 76 11.44 -14.67 4.36
CA ILE A 76 12.76 -14.11 4.03
C ILE A 76 13.19 -13.11 5.09
N GLY A 77 12.34 -12.17 5.50
CA GLY A 77 12.64 -11.15 6.48
C GLY A 77 12.96 -11.73 7.85
N THR A 78 12.21 -12.75 8.27
CA THR A 78 12.50 -13.46 9.54
C THR A 78 13.85 -14.18 9.49
N SER A 79 14.12 -14.88 8.40
CA SER A 79 15.39 -15.57 8.20
C SER A 79 16.58 -14.59 8.16
N ALA A 80 16.41 -13.47 7.46
CA ALA A 80 17.41 -12.40 7.40
C ALA A 80 17.65 -11.78 8.79
N CYS A 81 16.58 -11.53 9.55
CA CYS A 81 16.69 -10.99 10.90
C CYS A 81 17.50 -11.90 11.82
N ILE A 82 17.22 -13.21 11.80
CA ILE A 82 17.99 -14.20 12.57
C ILE A 82 19.47 -14.21 12.13
N GLY A 83 19.72 -14.16 10.82
CA GLY A 83 21.06 -14.07 10.26
C GLY A 83 21.83 -12.82 10.72
N ILE A 84 21.19 -11.67 10.69
CA ILE A 84 21.78 -10.39 11.12
C ILE A 84 22.08 -10.42 12.63
N MET A 85 21.20 -11.01 13.43
CA MET A 85 21.42 -11.12 14.88
C MET A 85 22.61 -12.03 15.24
N ALA A 86 22.92 -13.02 14.41
CA ALA A 86 24.09 -13.91 14.59
C ALA A 86 25.41 -13.26 14.15
N MET A 87 25.39 -12.10 13.47
CA MET A 87 26.58 -11.41 13.00
C MET A 87 27.30 -10.63 14.11
N LYS A 88 28.61 -10.37 13.91
CA LYS A 88 29.39 -9.47 14.78
C LYS A 88 28.74 -8.06 14.78
N LYS A 89 28.77 -7.38 15.93
CA LYS A 89 28.11 -6.06 16.14
C LYS A 89 28.47 -4.99 15.09
N ARG A 90 29.68 -5.02 14.52
CA ARG A 90 30.07 -4.09 13.43
C ARG A 90 29.31 -4.36 12.15
N ALA A 91 29.24 -5.62 11.71
CA ALA A 91 28.50 -6.03 10.53
C ALA A 91 27.00 -5.78 10.70
N GLN A 92 26.46 -6.14 11.87
CA GLN A 92 25.06 -5.88 12.21
C GLN A 92 24.68 -4.40 12.07
N ARG A 93 25.51 -3.48 12.62
CA ARG A 93 25.26 -2.04 12.49
C ARG A 93 25.32 -1.56 11.04
N ALA A 94 26.26 -2.07 10.24
CA ALA A 94 26.36 -1.73 8.82
C ALA A 94 25.12 -2.18 8.05
N TRP A 95 24.66 -3.42 8.26
CA TRP A 95 23.44 -3.93 7.61
C TRP A 95 22.19 -3.15 8.01
N LEU A 96 22.03 -2.84 9.30
CA LEU A 96 20.90 -2.02 9.76
C LEU A 96 20.94 -0.59 9.19
N ALA A 97 22.13 0.00 9.05
CA ALA A 97 22.28 1.31 8.43
C ALA A 97 21.92 1.28 6.94
N MET A 98 22.34 0.25 6.21
CA MET A 98 21.98 0.08 4.80
C MET A 98 20.48 -0.16 4.60
N ASN A 99 19.84 -0.91 5.49
CA ASN A 99 18.40 -1.17 5.42
C ASN A 99 17.54 0.09 5.67
N ASN A 100 18.09 1.09 6.33
CA ASN A 100 17.38 2.36 6.54
C ASN A 100 17.40 3.27 5.31
N ILE A 101 18.27 3.04 4.32
CA ILE A 101 18.36 3.89 3.13
C ILE A 101 17.07 3.86 2.29
N PRO A 102 16.48 2.70 1.97
CA PRO A 102 15.22 2.64 1.24
C PRO A 102 14.05 3.33 1.97
N LEU A 103 14.02 3.27 3.31
CA LEU A 103 12.97 3.90 4.11
C LEU A 103 12.94 5.44 4.00
N LEU A 104 14.05 6.05 3.59
CA LEU A 104 14.14 7.50 3.38
C LEU A 104 13.65 7.93 2.00
N ASN A 105 13.49 6.99 1.08
CA ASN A 105 13.03 7.27 -0.27
C ASN A 105 11.50 7.18 -0.35
N ALA A 106 10.91 8.04 -1.19
CA ALA A 106 9.48 7.96 -1.45
C ALA A 106 9.14 6.65 -2.18
N ASP A 107 8.11 5.97 -1.74
CA ASP A 107 7.63 4.68 -2.30
C ASP A 107 7.45 4.71 -3.81
N ILE A 108 7.00 5.88 -4.33
CA ILE A 108 6.83 6.12 -5.76
C ILE A 108 8.17 6.01 -6.51
N VAL A 109 9.26 6.52 -5.93
CA VAL A 109 10.60 6.49 -6.56
C VAL A 109 11.09 5.04 -6.65
N ILE A 110 10.90 4.25 -5.60
CA ILE A 110 11.26 2.82 -5.59
C ILE A 110 10.45 2.07 -6.64
N GLY A 111 9.13 2.30 -6.69
CA GLY A 111 8.24 1.66 -7.66
C GLY A 111 8.63 1.96 -9.12
N ILE A 112 8.90 3.23 -9.44
CA ILE A 112 9.34 3.64 -10.79
C ILE A 112 10.71 3.04 -11.11
N SER A 113 11.64 3.03 -10.16
CA SER A 113 12.99 2.47 -10.37
C SER A 113 12.94 0.97 -10.67
N LEU A 114 12.11 0.21 -9.96
CA LEU A 114 11.89 -1.21 -10.23
C LEU A 114 11.24 -1.44 -11.59
N MET A 115 10.23 -0.65 -11.95
CA MET A 115 9.59 -0.71 -13.26
C MET A 115 10.59 -0.44 -14.39
N MET A 116 11.42 0.61 -14.27
CA MET A 116 12.45 0.94 -15.24
C MET A 116 13.50 -0.18 -15.35
N THR A 117 13.88 -0.77 -14.23
CA THR A 117 14.81 -1.92 -14.20
C THR A 117 14.24 -3.09 -15.01
N PHE A 118 12.99 -3.46 -14.82
CA PHE A 118 12.36 -4.54 -15.61
C PHE A 118 12.29 -4.21 -17.09
N LEU A 119 12.01 -2.95 -17.46
CA LEU A 119 11.98 -2.52 -18.87
C LEU A 119 13.38 -2.60 -19.52
N VAL A 120 14.42 -2.18 -18.81
CA VAL A 120 15.81 -2.27 -19.31
C VAL A 120 16.22 -3.71 -19.57
N PHE A 121 15.86 -4.62 -18.67
CA PHE A 121 16.13 -6.05 -18.84
C PHE A 121 15.12 -6.77 -19.75
N ARG A 122 14.20 -6.04 -20.38
CA ARG A 122 13.13 -6.57 -21.25
C ARG A 122 12.29 -7.66 -20.58
N VAL A 123 12.14 -7.58 -19.26
CA VAL A 123 11.24 -8.48 -18.52
C VAL A 123 9.82 -7.96 -18.68
N SER A 124 8.92 -8.81 -19.15
CA SER A 124 7.52 -8.45 -19.34
C SER A 124 6.87 -8.12 -17.98
N LEU A 125 6.19 -6.98 -17.91
CA LEU A 125 5.40 -6.60 -16.74
C LEU A 125 4.22 -7.54 -16.60
N SER A 126 4.29 -8.46 -15.66
CA SER A 126 3.30 -9.49 -15.41
C SER A 126 3.01 -9.63 -13.92
N TRP A 127 2.09 -10.51 -13.55
CA TRP A 127 1.79 -10.84 -12.16
C TRP A 127 3.06 -11.16 -11.34
N GLY A 128 4.00 -11.90 -11.92
CA GLY A 128 5.26 -12.27 -11.26
C GLY A 128 6.19 -11.09 -10.99
N THR A 129 6.31 -10.13 -11.91
CA THR A 129 7.13 -8.91 -11.71
C THR A 129 6.54 -7.99 -10.64
N VAL A 130 5.21 -7.89 -10.59
CA VAL A 130 4.51 -7.14 -9.54
C VAL A 130 4.71 -7.81 -8.18
N LEU A 131 4.60 -9.13 -8.11
CA LEU A 131 4.87 -9.89 -6.89
C LEU A 131 6.32 -9.68 -6.42
N LEU A 132 7.31 -9.78 -7.32
CA LEU A 132 8.72 -9.58 -6.99
C LEU A 132 8.97 -8.18 -6.46
N SER A 133 8.36 -7.16 -7.07
CA SER A 133 8.44 -5.77 -6.59
C SER A 133 7.88 -5.62 -5.18
N HIS A 134 6.72 -6.21 -4.89
CA HIS A 134 6.12 -6.17 -3.56
C HIS A 134 6.98 -6.89 -2.51
N VAL A 135 7.51 -8.05 -2.85
CA VAL A 135 8.43 -8.80 -1.96
C VAL A 135 9.68 -7.97 -1.68
N THR A 136 10.30 -7.38 -2.71
CA THR A 136 11.50 -6.53 -2.55
C THR A 136 11.21 -5.29 -1.69
N PHE A 137 10.03 -4.73 -1.80
CA PHE A 137 9.60 -3.57 -1.00
C PHE A 137 9.34 -3.92 0.48
N CYS A 138 8.86 -5.14 0.75
CA CYS A 138 8.50 -5.59 2.09
C CYS A 138 9.67 -6.17 2.92
N ILE A 139 10.81 -6.45 2.28
CA ILE A 139 12.01 -6.99 2.96
C ILE A 139 12.94 -5.88 3.40
#